data_4ffd2ff3786264821f40e9330343a3d2
#
_entry.id   4ffd2ff3786264821f40e9330343a3d2
#
_cell.length_a   1.000
_cell.length_b   1.000
_cell.length_c   1.000
_cell.angle_alpha   90.00
_cell.angle_beta   90.00
_cell.angle_gamma   90.00
#
_symmetry.space_group_name_H-M   'P 1'
#
loop_
_entity.id
_entity.type
_entity.pdbx_description
1 polymer ?
#
loop_
_entity_poly.entity_id
_entity_poly.type
_entity_poly.pdbx_seq_one_letter_code
_entity_poly.pdbx_strand_id
1 'polypeptide(L)'
;MTRKNLVYVWSLRNAAADKAGQAVAYKDHERYMKSVLEFLVGALNDTSLGEAYNLVGVVYDDDEQTPRDRQLVADYGFAYQPGRQWLYPADLRVQGRLVNDLLLSVPSTYRRLPRGSAEHIAGKQDFERRLHDTLVELKADVVVLDGLLVILDELVRPGAPFARRIMNIHPGITRLESPYERRGAYATWNALYGARGQVVDWMTKETKPCEPLYLTG
;
A
#
# COMPACT_ATOMS: atom_id res chain seq x y z
N MET A 1 -5.41 15.31 24.34
CA MET A 1 -4.52 14.15 24.08
C MET A 1 -3.53 14.53 22.99
N THR A 2 -2.27 14.13 23.08
CA THR A 2 -1.29 14.38 22.02
C THR A 2 -1.61 13.45 20.84
N ARG A 3 -1.68 14.01 19.63
CA ARG A 3 -1.88 13.19 18.40
C ARG A 3 -0.74 12.22 18.21
N LYS A 4 -1.04 11.02 17.75
CA LYS A 4 -0.03 10.02 17.37
C LYS A 4 0.47 10.29 15.96
N ASN A 5 1.76 10.09 15.75
CA ASN A 5 2.38 10.21 14.43
C ASN A 5 2.06 8.98 13.58
N LEU A 6 1.42 9.20 12.45
CA LEU A 6 1.07 8.19 11.46
C LEU A 6 1.98 8.34 10.25
N VAL A 7 2.53 7.22 9.79
CA VAL A 7 3.28 7.15 8.53
C VAL A 7 2.52 6.20 7.58
N TYR A 8 2.35 6.65 6.35
CA TYR A 8 1.78 5.85 5.27
C TYR A 8 2.90 5.33 4.38
N VAL A 9 2.95 4.02 4.17
CA VAL A 9 3.95 3.37 3.32
C VAL A 9 3.26 2.63 2.20
N TRP A 10 3.61 2.91 0.96
CA TRP A 10 2.95 2.35 -0.21
C TRP A 10 3.92 1.84 -1.26
N SER A 11 3.40 1.00 -2.17
CA SER A 11 4.13 0.55 -3.34
C SER A 11 3.66 1.31 -4.58
N LEU A 12 4.57 2.01 -5.22
CA LEU A 12 4.29 2.74 -6.46
C LEU A 12 3.75 1.85 -7.56
N ARG A 13 4.28 0.65 -7.67
CA ARG A 13 3.86 -0.31 -8.70
C ARG A 13 2.40 -0.73 -8.52
N ASN A 14 1.98 -0.95 -7.29
CA ASN A 14 0.60 -1.34 -7.02
C ASN A 14 -0.35 -0.17 -7.23
N ALA A 15 0.00 1.02 -6.76
CA ALA A 15 -0.79 2.23 -7.01
C ALA A 15 -0.95 2.51 -8.51
N ALA A 16 0.12 2.34 -9.30
CA ALA A 16 0.07 2.45 -10.76
C ALA A 16 -0.83 1.38 -11.39
N ALA A 17 -0.73 0.13 -10.93
CA ALA A 17 -1.58 -0.97 -11.40
C ALA A 17 -3.08 -0.71 -11.15
N ASP A 18 -3.40 -0.08 -10.04
CA ASP A 18 -4.77 0.30 -9.67
C ASP A 18 -5.26 1.57 -10.39
N LYS A 19 -4.43 2.17 -11.25
CA LYS A 19 -4.74 3.43 -11.95
C LYS A 19 -5.06 4.57 -10.99
N ALA A 20 -4.48 4.56 -9.80
CA ALA A 20 -4.71 5.58 -8.79
C ALA A 20 -4.47 6.99 -9.34
N GLY A 21 -5.36 7.93 -8.99
CA GLY A 21 -5.28 9.33 -9.44
C GLY A 21 -5.70 9.57 -10.90
N GLN A 22 -6.27 8.58 -11.59
CA GLN A 22 -6.71 8.70 -12.97
C GLN A 22 -8.23 8.58 -13.13
N ALA A 23 -8.78 9.27 -14.14
CA ALA A 23 -10.09 8.95 -14.68
C ALA A 23 -9.96 7.76 -15.64
N VAL A 24 -10.75 6.73 -15.44
CA VAL A 24 -10.80 5.55 -16.29
C VAL A 24 -12.21 5.33 -16.83
N ALA A 25 -12.32 4.85 -18.06
CA ALA A 25 -13.60 4.49 -18.65
C ALA A 25 -14.27 3.37 -17.83
N TYR A 26 -15.51 3.57 -17.42
CA TYR A 26 -16.30 2.61 -16.68
C TYR A 26 -17.73 2.61 -17.22
N LYS A 27 -18.09 1.57 -17.97
CA LYS A 27 -19.36 1.48 -18.69
C LYS A 27 -19.57 2.68 -19.62
N ASP A 28 -20.55 3.52 -19.32
CA ASP A 28 -21.01 4.69 -20.07
C ASP A 28 -20.51 6.02 -19.54
N HIS A 29 -19.63 6.01 -18.51
CA HIS A 29 -19.08 7.20 -17.88
C HIS A 29 -17.60 7.02 -17.52
N GLU A 30 -16.95 8.10 -17.14
CA GLU A 30 -15.63 8.06 -16.52
C GLU A 30 -15.74 7.96 -15.00
N ARG A 31 -14.85 7.14 -14.42
CA ARG A 31 -14.71 7.02 -12.98
C ARG A 31 -13.31 7.46 -12.56
N TYR A 32 -13.24 8.39 -11.63
CA TYR A 32 -11.98 8.74 -11.00
C TYR A 32 -11.56 7.66 -9.99
N MET A 33 -10.35 7.14 -10.17
CA MET A 33 -9.77 6.10 -9.31
C MET A 33 -9.03 6.76 -8.14
N LYS A 34 -9.80 7.14 -7.12
CA LYS A 34 -9.26 7.75 -5.91
C LYS A 34 -8.32 6.77 -5.22
N SER A 35 -7.09 7.21 -4.90
CA SER A 35 -6.11 6.39 -4.21
C SER A 35 -6.50 6.15 -2.74
N VAL A 36 -5.95 5.10 -2.14
CA VAL A 36 -6.13 4.83 -0.70
C VAL A 36 -5.56 5.98 0.13
N LEU A 37 -4.46 6.58 -0.32
CA LEU A 37 -3.88 7.77 0.31
C LEU A 37 -4.86 8.94 0.33
N GLU A 38 -5.57 9.21 -0.76
CA GLU A 38 -6.59 10.27 -0.81
C GLU A 38 -7.75 10.00 0.15
N PHE A 39 -8.16 8.74 0.30
CA PHE A 39 -9.18 8.36 1.28
C PHE A 39 -8.70 8.58 2.71
N LEU A 40 -7.45 8.20 3.02
CA LEU A 40 -6.85 8.44 4.32
C LEU A 40 -6.74 9.93 4.62
N VAL A 41 -6.29 10.72 3.66
CA VAL A 41 -6.18 12.19 3.78
C VAL A 41 -7.55 12.81 4.04
N GLY A 42 -8.59 12.41 3.30
CA GLY A 42 -9.96 12.84 3.56
C GLY A 42 -10.42 12.49 4.99
N ALA A 43 -10.19 11.26 5.41
CA ALA A 43 -10.56 10.84 6.77
C ALA A 43 -9.81 11.64 7.86
N LEU A 44 -8.54 11.96 7.66
CA LEU A 44 -7.75 12.78 8.59
C LEU A 44 -8.20 14.25 8.60
N ASN A 45 -8.75 14.76 7.50
CA ASN A 45 -9.24 16.13 7.44
C ASN A 45 -10.67 16.27 8.00
N ASP A 46 -11.54 15.29 7.73
CA ASP A 46 -12.97 15.48 7.83
C ASP A 46 -13.62 14.67 8.98
N THR A 47 -12.83 13.87 9.70
CA THR A 47 -13.35 13.02 10.78
C THR A 47 -12.52 13.15 12.06
N SER A 48 -13.00 12.56 13.16
CA SER A 48 -12.27 12.46 14.44
C SER A 48 -10.94 11.70 14.34
N LEU A 49 -10.67 11.00 13.22
CA LEU A 49 -9.36 10.39 12.98
C LEU A 49 -8.25 11.44 13.02
N GLY A 50 -8.49 12.63 12.47
CA GLY A 50 -7.54 13.74 12.48
C GLY A 50 -7.30 14.38 13.86
N GLU A 51 -8.16 14.12 14.83
CA GLU A 51 -7.93 14.51 16.22
C GLU A 51 -6.96 13.56 16.94
N ALA A 52 -6.94 12.28 16.50
CA ALA A 52 -6.12 11.23 17.08
C ALA A 52 -4.75 11.08 16.40
N TYR A 53 -4.68 11.36 15.10
CA TYR A 53 -3.49 11.10 14.30
C TYR A 53 -3.03 12.31 13.50
N ASN A 54 -1.71 12.39 13.31
CA ASN A 54 -1.04 13.38 12.47
C ASN A 54 -0.22 12.63 11.43
N LEU A 55 -0.53 12.80 10.13
CA LEU A 55 0.26 12.21 9.05
C LEU A 55 1.60 12.94 8.96
N VAL A 56 2.69 12.28 9.31
CA VAL A 56 4.04 12.89 9.36
C VAL A 56 4.93 12.49 8.20
N GLY A 57 4.59 11.44 7.47
CA GLY A 57 5.36 10.97 6.31
C GLY A 57 4.54 10.07 5.40
N VAL A 58 4.85 10.14 4.11
CA VAL A 58 4.33 9.29 3.04
C VAL A 58 5.53 8.64 2.36
N VAL A 59 5.82 7.40 2.73
CA VAL A 59 7.00 6.67 2.28
C VAL A 59 6.65 5.76 1.11
N TYR A 60 7.46 5.75 0.08
CA TYR A 60 7.28 4.86 -1.05
C TYR A 60 8.52 4.01 -1.34
N ASP A 61 8.27 2.78 -1.78
CA ASP A 61 9.30 1.77 -2.07
C ASP A 61 9.86 1.90 -3.48
N ASP A 62 10.41 3.04 -3.79
CA ASP A 62 10.88 3.32 -5.13
C ASP A 62 12.40 3.16 -5.27
N ASP A 63 12.82 2.91 -6.50
CA ASP A 63 14.21 2.95 -6.90
C ASP A 63 14.35 3.75 -8.19
N GLU A 64 14.72 5.01 -8.06
CA GLU A 64 14.92 5.92 -9.18
C GLU A 64 15.97 5.41 -10.18
N GLN A 65 16.89 4.58 -9.73
CA GLN A 65 17.94 3.97 -10.57
C GLN A 65 17.43 2.75 -11.34
N THR A 66 16.13 2.42 -11.23
CA THR A 66 15.54 1.25 -11.84
C THR A 66 14.75 1.61 -13.10
N PRO A 67 15.35 1.53 -14.31
CA PRO A 67 14.63 1.81 -15.55
C PRO A 67 13.35 0.96 -15.69
N ARG A 68 13.38 -0.28 -15.19
CA ARG A 68 12.23 -1.19 -15.23
C ARG A 68 11.04 -0.66 -14.42
N ASP A 69 11.27 -0.15 -13.22
CA ASP A 69 10.17 0.38 -12.40
C ASP A 69 9.62 1.67 -13.01
N ARG A 70 10.48 2.49 -13.60
CA ARG A 70 10.07 3.66 -14.37
C ARG A 70 9.24 3.30 -15.58
N GLN A 71 9.68 2.29 -16.33
CA GLN A 71 8.92 1.80 -17.48
C GLN A 71 7.57 1.23 -17.05
N LEU A 72 7.54 0.45 -15.97
CA LEU A 72 6.29 -0.10 -15.45
C LEU A 72 5.28 0.99 -15.07
N VAL A 73 5.73 2.05 -14.39
CA VAL A 73 4.88 3.19 -14.05
C VAL A 73 4.39 3.90 -15.30
N ALA A 74 5.27 4.10 -16.30
CA ALA A 74 4.91 4.70 -17.58
C ALA A 74 3.90 3.86 -18.38
N ASP A 75 4.05 2.53 -18.38
CA ASP A 75 3.15 1.59 -19.07
C ASP A 75 1.71 1.66 -18.50
N TYR A 76 1.55 2.04 -17.23
CA TYR A 76 0.25 2.34 -16.66
C TYR A 76 -0.25 3.75 -16.96
N GLY A 77 0.50 4.54 -17.73
CA GLY A 77 0.13 5.88 -18.17
C GLY A 77 0.41 6.98 -17.13
N PHE A 78 1.30 6.73 -16.18
CA PHE A 78 1.77 7.74 -15.22
C PHE A 78 3.15 8.28 -15.63
N ALA A 79 3.29 9.59 -15.61
CA ALA A 79 4.60 10.24 -15.74
C ALA A 79 5.23 10.35 -14.34
N TYR A 80 6.31 9.65 -14.12
CA TYR A 80 7.06 9.80 -12.88
C TYR A 80 7.67 11.19 -12.77
N GLN A 81 7.36 11.89 -11.70
CA GLN A 81 7.95 13.17 -11.36
C GLN A 81 8.18 13.21 -9.84
N PRO A 82 9.42 13.06 -9.36
CA PRO A 82 9.74 13.15 -7.94
C PRO A 82 9.22 14.45 -7.33
N GLY A 83 8.62 14.36 -6.14
CA GLY A 83 8.11 15.52 -5.42
C GLY A 83 6.90 16.23 -6.04
N ARG A 84 6.29 15.66 -7.11
CA ARG A 84 5.09 16.19 -7.74
C ARG A 84 3.95 15.18 -7.71
N GLN A 85 2.71 15.71 -7.89
CA GLN A 85 1.54 14.87 -8.05
C GLN A 85 1.71 13.93 -9.24
N TRP A 86 1.38 12.67 -9.04
CA TRP A 86 1.41 11.64 -10.08
C TRP A 86 0.44 10.48 -9.83
N LEU A 87 0.05 10.20 -8.59
CA LEU A 87 -0.95 9.20 -8.22
C LEU A 87 -2.08 9.79 -7.36
N TYR A 88 -2.10 11.11 -7.22
CA TYR A 88 -3.11 11.90 -6.52
C TYR A 88 -3.01 13.38 -6.96
N PRO A 89 -4.01 14.25 -6.68
CA PRO A 89 -3.97 15.67 -7.03
C PRO A 89 -2.78 16.42 -6.44
N ALA A 90 -2.15 17.28 -7.25
CA ALA A 90 -0.94 18.02 -6.84
C ALA A 90 -1.13 18.94 -5.63
N ASP A 91 -2.35 19.38 -5.41
CA ASP A 91 -2.76 20.27 -4.32
C ASP A 91 -3.34 19.53 -3.11
N LEU A 92 -3.28 18.19 -3.11
CA LEU A 92 -3.76 17.37 -1.99
C LEU A 92 -3.10 17.79 -0.69
N ARG A 93 -3.93 18.15 0.30
CA ARG A 93 -3.49 18.61 1.62
C ARG A 93 -4.03 17.73 2.72
N VAL A 94 -3.18 17.44 3.69
CA VAL A 94 -3.55 16.82 4.96
C VAL A 94 -3.27 17.78 6.10
N GLN A 95 -4.32 18.10 6.86
CA GLN A 95 -4.18 19.00 8.03
C GLN A 95 -3.42 20.32 7.69
N GLY A 96 -3.71 20.89 6.51
CA GLY A 96 -3.12 22.12 5.99
C GLY A 96 -1.77 21.99 5.26
N ARG A 97 -1.06 20.85 5.37
CA ARG A 97 0.23 20.61 4.70
C ARG A 97 0.02 19.94 3.34
N LEU A 98 0.84 20.25 2.35
CA LEU A 98 0.86 19.51 1.09
C LEU A 98 1.35 18.07 1.31
N VAL A 99 0.67 17.10 0.72
CA VAL A 99 1.11 15.69 0.77
C VAL A 99 2.48 15.52 0.10
N ASN A 100 2.75 16.28 -0.95
CA ASN A 100 4.05 16.27 -1.62
C ASN A 100 5.22 16.65 -0.70
N ASP A 101 4.99 17.48 0.32
CA ASP A 101 6.03 17.86 1.29
C ASP A 101 6.35 16.74 2.30
N LEU A 102 5.54 15.68 2.32
CA LEU A 102 5.69 14.53 3.21
C LEU A 102 6.28 13.30 2.51
N LEU A 103 6.60 13.41 1.20
CA LEU A 103 7.08 12.28 0.41
C LEU A 103 8.53 11.93 0.74
N LEU A 104 8.77 10.65 0.99
CA LEU A 104 10.09 10.08 1.24
C LEU A 104 10.25 8.78 0.44
N SER A 105 11.40 8.59 -0.18
CA SER A 105 11.72 7.37 -0.92
C SER A 105 12.59 6.42 -0.09
N VAL A 106 12.23 5.14 -0.11
CA VAL A 106 13.12 4.07 0.40
C VAL A 106 13.40 3.12 -0.76
N PRO A 107 14.65 3.06 -1.25
CA PRO A 107 15.02 2.23 -2.39
C PRO A 107 14.76 0.75 -2.14
N SER A 108 14.15 0.08 -3.12
CA SER A 108 13.79 -1.34 -3.06
C SER A 108 14.43 -2.18 -4.18
N THR A 109 15.65 -1.84 -4.56
CA THR A 109 16.43 -2.48 -5.65
C THR A 109 16.56 -4.00 -5.54
N TYR A 110 16.60 -4.53 -4.31
CA TYR A 110 16.70 -5.96 -4.03
C TYR A 110 15.58 -6.78 -4.70
N ARG A 111 14.42 -6.18 -4.95
CA ARG A 111 13.27 -6.85 -5.60
C ARG A 111 13.56 -7.35 -7.01
N ARG A 112 14.60 -6.83 -7.65
CA ARG A 112 15.08 -7.28 -8.98
C ARG A 112 15.95 -8.51 -8.93
N LEU A 113 16.51 -8.80 -7.77
CA LEU A 113 17.43 -9.91 -7.58
C LEU A 113 16.66 -11.24 -7.49
N PRO A 114 17.26 -12.36 -7.87
CA PRO A 114 16.64 -13.67 -7.75
C PRO A 114 16.22 -13.95 -6.32
N ARG A 115 14.96 -14.31 -6.12
CA ARG A 115 14.43 -14.60 -4.78
C ARG A 115 15.25 -15.70 -4.11
N GLY A 116 15.66 -15.47 -2.87
CA GLY A 116 16.43 -16.42 -2.06
C GLY A 116 17.93 -16.38 -2.33
N SER A 117 18.44 -15.57 -3.28
CA SER A 117 19.87 -15.34 -3.40
C SER A 117 20.41 -14.58 -2.18
N ALA A 118 21.69 -14.71 -1.91
CA ALA A 118 22.36 -14.01 -0.80
C ALA A 118 22.20 -12.49 -0.94
N GLU A 119 22.33 -11.99 -2.16
CA GLU A 119 22.19 -10.56 -2.49
C GLU A 119 20.75 -10.08 -2.29
N HIS A 120 19.73 -10.91 -2.64
CA HIS A 120 18.34 -10.58 -2.39
C HIS A 120 18.05 -10.49 -0.89
N ILE A 121 18.57 -11.45 -0.11
CA ILE A 121 18.38 -11.47 1.35
C ILE A 121 19.04 -10.24 1.99
N ALA A 122 20.30 -9.98 1.65
CA ALA A 122 21.03 -8.82 2.16
C ALA A 122 20.37 -7.50 1.75
N GLY A 123 19.91 -7.38 0.51
CA GLY A 123 19.22 -6.20 0.01
C GLY A 123 17.86 -5.97 0.68
N LYS A 124 17.12 -7.05 1.00
CA LYS A 124 15.89 -6.96 1.78
C LYS A 124 16.15 -6.44 3.20
N GLN A 125 17.20 -6.96 3.86
CA GLN A 125 17.58 -6.49 5.18
C GLN A 125 18.01 -5.01 5.17
N ASP A 126 18.75 -4.58 4.15
CA ASP A 126 19.11 -3.17 3.97
C ASP A 126 17.88 -2.28 3.76
N PHE A 127 16.92 -2.73 2.95
CA PHE A 127 15.63 -2.05 2.78
C PHE A 127 14.87 -1.90 4.11
N GLU A 128 14.75 -2.99 4.88
CA GLU A 128 14.07 -2.95 6.17
C GLU A 128 14.77 -2.03 7.17
N ARG A 129 16.11 -2.02 7.18
CA ARG A 129 16.89 -1.12 8.01
C ARG A 129 16.65 0.35 7.64
N ARG A 130 16.70 0.70 6.36
CA ARG A 130 16.43 2.06 5.88
C ARG A 130 15.00 2.50 6.20
N LEU A 131 14.03 1.61 6.01
CA LEU A 131 12.64 1.88 6.38
C LEU A 131 12.53 2.10 7.90
N HIS A 132 13.18 1.27 8.71
CA HIS A 132 13.25 1.44 10.16
C HIS A 132 13.79 2.82 10.54
N ASP A 133 14.94 3.21 9.98
CA ASP A 133 15.59 4.48 10.29
C ASP A 133 14.69 5.67 9.91
N THR A 134 14.06 5.60 8.75
CA THR A 134 13.06 6.59 8.30
C THR A 134 11.88 6.70 9.28
N LEU A 135 11.33 5.56 9.73
CA LEU A 135 10.21 5.55 10.68
C LEU A 135 10.60 6.12 12.05
N VAL A 136 11.83 5.86 12.50
CA VAL A 136 12.40 6.41 13.75
C VAL A 136 12.59 7.93 13.64
N GLU A 137 13.15 8.40 12.54
CA GLU A 137 13.35 9.82 12.26
C GLU A 137 12.02 10.59 12.23
N LEU A 138 11.00 10.01 11.63
CA LEU A 138 9.63 10.52 11.61
C LEU A 138 8.91 10.40 12.97
N LYS A 139 9.52 9.75 13.95
CA LYS A 139 8.91 9.45 15.26
C LYS A 139 7.55 8.75 15.10
N ALA A 140 7.48 7.78 14.20
CA ALA A 140 6.25 7.07 13.88
C ALA A 140 5.71 6.30 15.08
N ASP A 141 4.45 6.52 15.43
CA ASP A 141 3.70 5.73 16.43
C ASP A 141 2.95 4.58 15.76
N VAL A 142 2.43 4.84 14.55
CA VAL A 142 1.63 3.89 13.77
C VAL A 142 2.03 3.98 12.30
N VAL A 143 2.10 2.83 11.65
CA VAL A 143 2.42 2.70 10.22
C VAL A 143 1.28 2.00 9.49
N VAL A 144 0.85 2.56 8.38
CA VAL A 144 -0.12 1.94 7.47
C VAL A 144 0.60 1.54 6.20
N LEU A 145 0.56 0.24 5.87
CA LEU A 145 1.10 -0.30 4.62
C LEU A 145 -0.02 -0.42 3.58
N ASP A 146 0.22 0.08 2.39
CA ASP A 146 -0.67 -0.06 1.24
C ASP A 146 0.07 -0.71 0.07
N GLY A 147 -0.33 -1.94 -0.26
CA GLY A 147 0.21 -2.68 -1.38
C GLY A 147 1.70 -3.02 -1.30
N LEU A 148 2.34 -2.85 -0.16
CA LEU A 148 3.74 -3.24 0.04
C LEU A 148 3.83 -4.76 0.21
N LEU A 149 4.08 -5.48 -0.89
CA LEU A 149 4.11 -6.94 -0.92
C LEU A 149 5.46 -7.49 -0.41
N VAL A 150 5.80 -7.14 0.82
CA VAL A 150 7.01 -7.63 1.50
C VAL A 150 6.69 -7.94 2.95
N ILE A 151 7.25 -9.02 3.48
CA ILE A 151 7.19 -9.32 4.91
C ILE A 151 8.33 -8.56 5.59
N LEU A 152 7.98 -7.66 6.50
CA LEU A 152 8.92 -6.80 7.23
C LEU A 152 9.37 -7.51 8.52
N ASP A 153 10.17 -8.56 8.38
CA ASP A 153 10.55 -9.45 9.48
C ASP A 153 11.23 -8.70 10.64
N GLU A 154 12.19 -7.82 10.31
CA GLU A 154 12.97 -7.08 11.30
C GLU A 154 12.17 -6.01 12.03
N LEU A 155 11.10 -5.51 11.41
CA LEU A 155 10.26 -4.46 12.01
C LEU A 155 9.14 -5.02 12.88
N VAL A 156 8.62 -6.22 12.54
CA VAL A 156 7.36 -6.74 13.15
C VAL A 156 7.55 -7.95 14.06
N ARG A 157 8.70 -8.61 14.06
CA ARG A 157 8.96 -9.75 14.94
C ARG A 157 8.72 -9.37 16.41
N PRO A 158 8.41 -10.34 17.29
CA PRO A 158 8.26 -10.08 18.72
C PRO A 158 9.47 -9.35 19.30
N GLY A 159 9.23 -8.22 19.98
CA GLY A 159 10.28 -7.37 20.53
C GLY A 159 10.90 -6.35 19.56
N ALA A 160 10.54 -6.37 18.28
CA ALA A 160 10.98 -5.35 17.33
C ALA A 160 10.34 -3.97 17.63
N PRO A 161 11.00 -2.87 17.26
CA PRO A 161 10.54 -1.50 17.58
C PRO A 161 9.13 -1.18 17.10
N PHE A 162 8.71 -1.76 15.97
CA PHE A 162 7.39 -1.55 15.38
C PHE A 162 6.45 -2.75 15.51
N ALA A 163 6.77 -3.73 16.38
CA ALA A 163 5.86 -4.82 16.69
C ALA A 163 4.48 -4.27 17.13
N ARG A 164 3.41 -4.73 16.49
CA ARG A 164 2.01 -4.29 16.71
C ARG A 164 1.74 -2.80 16.41
N ARG A 165 2.64 -2.11 15.71
CA ARG A 165 2.46 -0.72 15.27
C ARG A 165 2.27 -0.58 13.76
N ILE A 166 2.40 -1.68 13.03
CA ILE A 166 2.24 -1.72 11.57
C ILE A 166 0.92 -2.41 11.23
N MET A 167 0.09 -1.73 10.46
CA MET A 167 -1.16 -2.23 9.90
C MET A 167 -1.02 -2.35 8.39
N ASN A 168 -1.43 -3.48 7.81
CA ASN A 168 -1.45 -3.66 6.37
C ASN A 168 -2.88 -3.57 5.85
N ILE A 169 -3.10 -2.78 4.81
CA ILE A 169 -4.36 -2.76 4.08
C ILE A 169 -4.40 -4.01 3.21
N HIS A 170 -5.38 -4.85 3.47
CA HIS A 170 -5.58 -6.07 2.72
C HIS A 170 -6.89 -5.98 1.91
N PRO A 171 -6.86 -6.24 0.60
CA PRO A 171 -8.04 -6.07 -0.26
C PRO A 171 -9.14 -7.11 -0.02
N GLY A 172 -8.87 -8.15 0.76
CA GLY A 172 -9.82 -9.22 1.06
C GLY A 172 -10.23 -9.27 2.53
N ILE A 173 -11.27 -10.06 2.79
CA ILE A 173 -11.74 -10.31 4.15
C ILE A 173 -10.70 -11.14 4.90
N THR A 174 -10.22 -10.65 6.04
CA THR A 174 -9.17 -11.29 6.86
C THR A 174 -9.73 -11.90 8.16
N ARG A 175 -11.03 -12.10 8.26
CA ARG A 175 -11.65 -12.73 9.42
C ARG A 175 -11.18 -14.17 9.55
N LEU A 176 -10.83 -14.57 10.78
CA LEU A 176 -10.37 -15.95 11.09
C LEU A 176 -11.43 -17.01 10.76
N GLU A 177 -12.69 -16.65 10.90
CA GLU A 177 -13.83 -17.52 10.60
C GLU A 177 -14.12 -17.68 9.10
N SER A 178 -13.44 -16.94 8.26
CA SER A 178 -13.61 -17.11 6.82
C SER A 178 -13.01 -18.45 6.38
N PRO A 179 -13.81 -19.39 5.84
CA PRO A 179 -13.32 -20.70 5.42
C PRO A 179 -12.41 -20.61 4.19
N TYR A 180 -12.26 -19.42 3.59
CA TYR A 180 -11.52 -19.21 2.35
C TYR A 180 -10.43 -18.18 2.53
N GLU A 181 -9.23 -18.50 2.11
CA GLU A 181 -8.15 -17.53 1.98
C GLU A 181 -8.47 -16.54 0.89
N ARG A 182 -8.66 -15.28 1.27
CA ARG A 182 -8.96 -14.21 0.33
C ARG A 182 -7.73 -13.36 0.10
N ARG A 183 -6.83 -13.92 -0.69
CA ARG A 183 -5.54 -13.30 -1.01
C ARG A 183 -5.37 -13.17 -2.52
N GLY A 184 -4.44 -12.32 -2.93
CA GLY A 184 -4.07 -12.13 -4.32
C GLY A 184 -5.06 -11.27 -5.13
N ALA A 185 -4.94 -11.32 -6.44
CA ALA A 185 -5.60 -10.41 -7.39
C ALA A 185 -7.14 -10.44 -7.34
N TYR A 186 -7.73 -11.52 -6.89
CA TYR A 186 -9.19 -11.68 -6.84
C TYR A 186 -9.79 -11.41 -5.46
N ALA A 187 -8.98 -11.01 -4.47
CA ALA A 187 -9.45 -10.82 -3.10
C ALA A 187 -10.56 -9.77 -3.01
N THR A 188 -10.39 -8.62 -3.65
CA THR A 188 -11.41 -7.55 -3.69
C THR A 188 -12.67 -8.00 -4.42
N TRP A 189 -12.52 -8.66 -5.57
CA TRP A 189 -13.65 -9.21 -6.32
C TRP A 189 -14.46 -10.18 -5.48
N ASN A 190 -13.77 -11.12 -4.82
CA ASN A 190 -14.40 -12.11 -3.95
C ASN A 190 -15.07 -11.46 -2.73
N ALA A 191 -14.53 -10.36 -2.23
CA ALA A 191 -15.14 -9.61 -1.13
C ALA A 191 -16.43 -8.89 -1.54
N LEU A 192 -16.44 -8.28 -2.75
CA LEU A 192 -17.58 -7.48 -3.25
C LEU A 192 -18.73 -8.33 -3.78
N TYR A 193 -18.43 -9.39 -4.48
CA TYR A 193 -19.44 -10.18 -5.22
C TYR A 193 -19.73 -11.54 -4.58
N GLY A 194 -19.18 -11.79 -3.40
CA GLY A 194 -19.07 -13.14 -2.91
C GLY A 194 -18.27 -13.98 -3.90
N ALA A 195 -17.95 -15.16 -3.57
CA ALA A 195 -17.19 -16.01 -4.48
C ALA A 195 -18.08 -16.70 -5.53
N ARG A 196 -19.29 -16.25 -5.79
CA ARG A 196 -20.24 -16.83 -6.78
C ARG A 196 -20.18 -18.37 -6.87
N GLY A 197 -19.97 -19.03 -5.73
CA GLY A 197 -19.74 -20.46 -5.65
C GLY A 197 -18.31 -20.90 -6.04
N GLN A 198 -17.38 -19.97 -6.28
CA GLN A 198 -16.01 -20.28 -6.67
C GLN A 198 -15.00 -19.29 -6.06
N VAL A 199 -13.81 -19.77 -5.71
CA VAL A 199 -12.65 -18.96 -5.34
C VAL A 199 -11.47 -19.32 -6.22
N VAL A 200 -10.60 -18.35 -6.50
CA VAL A 200 -9.33 -18.61 -7.17
C VAL A 200 -8.26 -18.82 -6.11
N ASP A 201 -7.63 -19.99 -6.14
CA ASP A 201 -6.44 -20.26 -5.35
C ASP A 201 -5.30 -19.37 -5.88
N TRP A 202 -4.81 -18.47 -5.05
CA TRP A 202 -3.82 -17.48 -5.48
C TRP A 202 -2.44 -18.10 -5.75
N MET A 203 -2.13 -19.27 -5.16
CA MET A 203 -0.88 -19.98 -5.36
C MET A 203 -0.89 -20.77 -6.67
N THR A 204 -1.93 -21.58 -6.86
CA THR A 204 -2.04 -22.49 -8.01
C THR A 204 -2.72 -21.83 -9.21
N LYS A 205 -3.44 -20.72 -9.01
CA LYS A 205 -4.31 -20.04 -9.98
C LYS A 205 -5.50 -20.89 -10.42
N GLU A 206 -5.78 -21.95 -9.71
CA GLU A 206 -6.93 -22.81 -9.98
C GLU A 206 -8.21 -22.24 -9.38
N THR A 207 -9.32 -22.43 -10.06
CA THR A 207 -10.64 -22.10 -9.57
C THR A 207 -11.21 -23.28 -8.80
N LYS A 208 -11.59 -23.05 -7.54
CA LYS A 208 -12.20 -24.07 -6.67
C LYS A 208 -13.64 -23.69 -6.33
N PRO A 209 -14.56 -24.66 -6.25
CA PRO A 209 -15.89 -24.42 -5.73
C PRO A 209 -15.83 -23.90 -4.30
N CYS A 210 -16.72 -22.99 -3.94
CA CYS A 210 -16.92 -22.55 -2.56
C CYS A 210 -18.36 -22.15 -2.32
N GLU A 211 -18.80 -22.16 -1.07
CA GLU A 211 -20.08 -21.62 -0.70
C GLU A 211 -20.13 -20.11 -1.00
N PRO A 212 -21.27 -19.60 -1.46
CA PRO A 212 -21.48 -18.17 -1.65
C PRO A 212 -21.19 -17.43 -0.35
N LEU A 213 -20.34 -16.43 -0.43
CA LEU A 213 -19.98 -15.66 0.75
C LEU A 213 -20.73 -14.36 0.80
N TYR A 214 -21.10 -14.01 2.01
CA TYR A 214 -21.79 -12.77 2.28
C TYR A 214 -20.93 -11.57 1.85
N LEU A 215 -21.61 -10.59 1.25
CA LEU A 215 -21.08 -9.24 1.14
C LEU A 215 -20.99 -8.70 2.56
N THR A 216 -19.84 -8.83 3.16
CA THR A 216 -19.51 -8.11 4.37
C THR A 216 -18.59 -6.99 3.95
N GLY A 217 -19.18 -5.87 3.57
CA GLY A 217 -18.45 -4.61 3.57
C GLY A 217 -18.05 -4.24 4.98
#